data_013404761e85e67632c16062d505a4fa
#
_entry.id   013404761e85e67632c16062d505a4fa
#
_cell.length_a   1.000
_cell.length_b   1.000
_cell.length_c   1.000
_cell.angle_alpha   90.00
_cell.angle_beta   90.00
_cell.angle_gamma   90.00
#
_symmetry.space_group_name_H-M   'P 1'
#
loop_
_entity.id
_entity.type
_entity.pdbx_description
1 polymer ?
#
loop_
_entity_poly.entity_id
_entity_poly.type
_entity_poly.pdbx_seq_one_letter_code
_entity_poly.pdbx_strand_id
1 'polypeptide(L)'
;MKICADLHTHTVASTHAYSTISEMTAEAARKGLTAIAFTDHTPASTDGPHIWHFHNLHKSIPRELYGVKIIYGAEASVADYDGNLDFPEKECEALDWIIGSVHTEILHSHSMEVNTETYLKLAENPQVDVIGHCANVKFLFDYEKGLKKFKECGKLVEINESTIRWKNTESNYREIIRLCKKYEIPVIVNTDAHFFTAVGEVSESMRLLEEAGFPEKLVFNADWDRVCEHINRKHGKIF
;
A
#
# COMPACT_ATOMS: atom_id res chain seq x y z
N MET A 1 -12.39 0.70 15.52
CA MET A 1 -12.00 -0.03 14.30
C MET A 1 -10.68 -0.74 14.52
N LYS A 2 -10.41 -1.86 13.84
CA LYS A 2 -9.15 -2.62 13.94
C LYS A 2 -8.85 -3.24 12.56
N ILE A 3 -7.58 -3.23 12.14
CA ILE A 3 -7.16 -3.98 10.95
C ILE A 3 -6.92 -5.46 11.28
N CYS A 4 -7.17 -6.35 10.34
CA CYS A 4 -6.83 -7.77 10.43
C CYS A 4 -5.57 -8.13 9.63
N ALA A 5 -5.12 -7.25 8.74
CA ALA A 5 -3.93 -7.45 7.92
C ALA A 5 -3.18 -6.12 7.75
N ASP A 6 -1.85 -6.20 7.76
CA ASP A 6 -0.95 -5.09 7.41
C ASP A 6 -0.36 -5.39 6.03
N LEU A 7 -0.77 -4.61 5.03
CA LEU A 7 -0.52 -4.93 3.62
C LEU A 7 0.50 -3.98 2.95
N HIS A 8 1.28 -3.25 3.76
CA HIS A 8 2.40 -2.42 3.32
C HIS A 8 3.50 -2.47 4.38
N THR A 9 4.50 -3.32 4.15
CA THR A 9 5.65 -3.49 5.05
C THR A 9 6.92 -3.80 4.27
N HIS A 10 8.07 -3.39 4.82
CA HIS A 10 9.39 -3.54 4.22
C HIS A 10 10.30 -4.41 5.07
N THR A 11 11.18 -5.16 4.40
CA THR A 11 12.17 -6.01 5.04
C THR A 11 13.59 -5.48 4.82
N VAL A 12 14.58 -6.13 5.38
CA VAL A 12 16.02 -5.84 5.11
C VAL A 12 16.39 -5.93 3.63
N ALA A 13 15.49 -6.37 2.74
CA ALA A 13 15.70 -6.33 1.30
C ALA A 13 15.63 -4.90 0.76
N SER A 14 14.79 -4.04 1.35
CA SER A 14 14.83 -2.58 1.18
C SER A 14 15.86 -2.01 2.15
N THR A 15 16.97 -1.42 1.64
CA THR A 15 18.18 -1.18 2.45
C THR A 15 18.02 -0.20 3.62
N HIS A 16 16.92 0.54 3.70
CA HIS A 16 16.59 1.40 4.85
C HIS A 16 15.55 0.78 5.79
N ALA A 17 15.18 -0.50 5.59
CA ALA A 17 14.41 -1.29 6.54
C ALA A 17 15.32 -2.28 7.30
N TYR A 18 14.94 -2.67 8.52
CA TYR A 18 15.89 -3.28 9.47
C TYR A 18 15.41 -4.61 10.06
N SER A 19 14.34 -5.20 9.51
CA SER A 19 13.79 -6.46 10.02
C SER A 19 13.64 -7.51 8.92
N THR A 20 13.81 -8.75 9.30
CA THR A 20 13.60 -9.91 8.42
C THR A 20 12.11 -10.26 8.32
N ILE A 21 11.73 -11.02 7.28
CA ILE A 21 10.38 -11.60 7.14
C ILE A 21 9.94 -12.31 8.41
N SER A 22 10.84 -13.08 9.03
CA SER A 22 10.53 -13.85 10.25
C SER A 22 10.21 -12.94 11.44
N GLU A 23 10.98 -11.88 11.67
CA GLU A 23 10.75 -10.92 12.75
C GLU A 23 9.44 -10.15 12.56
N MET A 24 9.19 -9.67 11.33
CA MET A 24 7.96 -8.96 10.98
C MET A 24 6.72 -9.85 11.16
N THR A 25 6.79 -11.12 10.70
CA THR A 25 5.67 -12.06 10.83
C THR A 25 5.45 -12.46 12.30
N ALA A 26 6.50 -12.64 13.07
CA ALA A 26 6.37 -12.95 14.51
C ALA A 26 5.66 -11.81 15.26
N GLU A 27 5.96 -10.57 14.91
CA GLU A 27 5.27 -9.41 15.49
C GLU A 27 3.82 -9.32 15.03
N ALA A 28 3.54 -9.58 13.74
CA ALA A 28 2.17 -9.66 13.24
C ALA A 28 1.34 -10.72 14.01
N ALA A 29 1.92 -11.89 14.25
CA ALA A 29 1.31 -12.94 15.07
C ALA A 29 1.07 -12.47 16.51
N ARG A 30 2.06 -11.83 17.14
CA ARG A 30 1.94 -11.29 18.51
C ARG A 30 0.80 -10.27 18.65
N LYS A 31 0.58 -9.45 17.59
CA LYS A 31 -0.50 -8.46 17.52
C LYS A 31 -1.84 -9.03 17.07
N GLY A 32 -1.89 -10.32 16.72
CA GLY A 32 -3.10 -11.01 16.31
C GLY A 32 -3.59 -10.62 14.91
N LEU A 33 -2.67 -10.22 14.03
CA LEU A 33 -2.99 -10.04 12.62
C LEU A 33 -3.20 -11.39 11.93
N THR A 34 -4.15 -11.45 11.02
CA THR A 34 -4.43 -12.63 10.19
C THR A 34 -3.44 -12.76 9.05
N ALA A 35 -2.98 -11.62 8.50
CA ALA A 35 -2.07 -11.61 7.37
C ALA A 35 -1.09 -10.42 7.43
N ILE A 36 0.03 -10.58 6.71
CA ILE A 36 1.01 -9.53 6.45
C ILE A 36 1.44 -9.63 4.98
N ALA A 37 1.61 -8.47 4.30
CA ALA A 37 2.24 -8.41 2.99
C ALA A 37 3.66 -7.87 3.09
N PHE A 38 4.59 -8.49 2.38
CA PHE A 38 5.93 -7.97 2.19
C PHE A 38 5.98 -7.26 0.85
N THR A 39 6.14 -5.95 0.89
CA THR A 39 6.04 -5.05 -0.25
C THR A 39 7.31 -4.21 -0.38
N ASP A 40 8.46 -4.88 -0.36
CA ASP A 40 9.75 -4.21 -0.55
C ASP A 40 9.76 -3.36 -1.82
N HIS A 41 10.54 -2.29 -1.82
CA HIS A 41 10.72 -1.40 -2.97
C HIS A 41 11.22 -2.15 -4.19
N THR A 42 10.80 -1.71 -5.38
CA THR A 42 11.21 -2.32 -6.65
C THR A 42 12.63 -1.91 -7.06
N PRO A 43 13.31 -2.66 -7.96
CA PRO A 43 14.73 -2.50 -8.24
C PRO A 43 15.19 -1.15 -8.79
N ALA A 44 14.30 -0.31 -9.32
CA ALA A 44 14.68 1.03 -9.77
C ALA A 44 14.82 2.03 -8.62
N SER A 45 14.25 1.73 -7.46
CA SER A 45 14.54 2.48 -6.23
C SER A 45 16.01 2.28 -5.83
N THR A 46 16.64 3.35 -5.33
CA THR A 46 18.05 3.31 -4.91
C THR A 46 18.32 2.33 -3.77
N ASP A 47 17.30 1.97 -3.03
CA ASP A 47 17.30 1.05 -1.90
C ASP A 47 16.56 -0.27 -2.17
N GLY A 48 16.05 -0.44 -3.39
CA GLY A 48 15.35 -1.65 -3.80
C GLY A 48 16.27 -2.85 -3.99
N PRO A 49 15.78 -4.07 -3.72
CA PRO A 49 16.53 -5.30 -3.92
C PRO A 49 16.69 -5.64 -5.40
N HIS A 50 17.56 -6.59 -5.69
CA HIS A 50 17.65 -7.18 -7.02
C HIS A 50 16.33 -7.89 -7.38
N ILE A 51 15.94 -7.90 -8.66
CA ILE A 51 14.71 -8.52 -9.17
C ILE A 51 14.52 -9.98 -8.71
N TRP A 52 15.59 -10.71 -8.44
CA TRP A 52 15.54 -12.08 -7.93
C TRP A 52 14.91 -12.20 -6.54
N HIS A 53 14.86 -11.13 -5.76
CA HIS A 53 14.12 -11.12 -4.50
C HIS A 53 12.65 -11.48 -4.77
N PHE A 54 12.02 -10.79 -5.70
CA PHE A 54 10.61 -11.02 -6.07
C PHE A 54 10.40 -12.39 -6.75
N HIS A 55 11.30 -12.80 -7.65
CA HIS A 55 11.23 -14.12 -8.31
C HIS A 55 11.26 -15.31 -7.34
N ASN A 56 11.84 -15.12 -6.17
CA ASN A 56 12.03 -16.22 -5.21
C ASN A 56 11.08 -16.21 -4.03
N LEU A 57 10.26 -15.16 -3.85
CA LEU A 57 9.32 -15.08 -2.73
C LEU A 57 8.45 -16.35 -2.64
N HIS A 58 7.74 -16.68 -3.71
CA HIS A 58 6.83 -17.84 -3.77
C HIS A 58 7.54 -19.21 -3.73
N LYS A 59 8.86 -19.26 -3.98
CA LYS A 59 9.65 -20.50 -3.95
C LYS A 59 10.27 -20.75 -2.57
N SER A 60 10.61 -19.68 -1.87
CA SER A 60 11.43 -19.76 -0.66
C SER A 60 10.66 -19.46 0.62
N ILE A 61 9.57 -18.69 0.54
CA ILE A 61 8.80 -18.27 1.69
C ILE A 61 7.48 -19.05 1.71
N PRO A 62 7.07 -19.65 2.85
CA PRO A 62 5.78 -20.34 2.94
C PRO A 62 4.61 -19.32 2.93
N ARG A 63 3.42 -19.78 2.51
CA ARG A 63 2.18 -18.97 2.55
C ARG A 63 1.64 -18.71 3.96
N GLU A 64 2.21 -19.38 4.95
CA GLU A 64 1.85 -19.19 6.35
C GLU A 64 3.09 -19.37 7.23
N LEU A 65 3.30 -18.46 8.18
CA LEU A 65 4.36 -18.52 9.18
C LEU A 65 3.81 -18.01 10.51
N TYR A 66 4.05 -18.73 11.60
CA TYR A 66 3.52 -18.43 12.93
C TYR A 66 2.00 -18.24 13.01
N GLY A 67 1.24 -18.91 12.11
CA GLY A 67 -0.22 -18.76 12.01
C GLY A 67 -0.69 -17.50 11.27
N VAL A 68 0.23 -16.73 10.70
CA VAL A 68 -0.08 -15.53 9.89
C VAL A 68 0.08 -15.85 8.41
N LYS A 69 -0.89 -15.44 7.59
CA LYS A 69 -0.84 -15.59 6.13
C LYS A 69 0.16 -14.61 5.53
N ILE A 70 0.99 -15.10 4.60
CA ILE A 70 2.01 -14.31 3.91
C ILE A 70 1.51 -13.97 2.50
N ILE A 71 1.45 -12.67 2.24
CA ILE A 71 1.09 -12.10 0.94
C ILE A 71 2.38 -11.59 0.29
N TYR A 72 2.65 -12.02 -0.95
CA TYR A 72 3.81 -11.61 -1.70
C TYR A 72 3.47 -10.37 -2.51
N GLY A 73 4.16 -9.28 -2.25
CA GLY A 73 3.87 -8.00 -2.89
C GLY A 73 5.11 -7.22 -3.29
N ALA A 74 4.86 -6.04 -3.81
CA ALA A 74 5.88 -5.03 -4.08
C ALA A 74 5.28 -3.64 -3.92
N GLU A 75 6.08 -2.69 -3.45
CA GLU A 75 5.81 -1.28 -3.61
C GLU A 75 6.56 -0.79 -4.84
N ALA A 76 5.82 -0.63 -5.95
CA ALA A 76 6.35 -0.18 -7.22
C ALA A 76 6.24 1.33 -7.35
N SER A 77 7.33 1.97 -7.76
CA SER A 77 7.36 3.41 -7.97
C SER A 77 6.78 3.80 -9.32
N VAL A 78 6.08 4.91 -9.34
CA VAL A 78 5.65 5.55 -10.59
C VAL A 78 6.88 6.12 -11.29
N ALA A 79 7.21 5.59 -12.46
CA ALA A 79 8.44 5.89 -13.19
C ALA A 79 8.35 7.16 -14.06
N ASP A 80 7.15 7.50 -14.50
CA ASP A 80 6.91 8.63 -15.40
C ASP A 80 5.52 9.26 -15.22
N TYR A 81 5.26 10.37 -15.93
CA TYR A 81 3.96 11.07 -15.87
C TYR A 81 2.85 10.36 -16.64
N ASP A 82 3.14 9.25 -17.32
CA ASP A 82 2.16 8.38 -17.94
C ASP A 82 1.65 7.29 -16.96
N GLY A 83 2.11 7.32 -15.71
CA GLY A 83 1.66 6.40 -14.65
C GLY A 83 2.22 4.99 -14.80
N ASN A 84 3.28 4.83 -15.60
CA ASN A 84 3.97 3.55 -15.70
C ASN A 84 4.73 3.25 -14.42
N LEU A 85 4.78 1.96 -14.05
CA LEU A 85 5.57 1.50 -12.91
C LEU A 85 7.01 1.23 -13.32
N ASP A 86 7.93 1.39 -12.39
CA ASP A 86 9.33 0.99 -12.50
C ASP A 86 9.54 -0.54 -12.43
N PHE A 87 8.45 -1.30 -12.33
CA PHE A 87 8.43 -2.74 -12.19
C PHE A 87 7.75 -3.39 -13.40
N PRO A 88 8.38 -4.38 -14.07
CA PRO A 88 7.82 -4.97 -15.27
C PRO A 88 6.46 -5.63 -15.01
N GLU A 89 5.52 -5.51 -15.96
CA GLU A 89 4.17 -6.06 -15.87
C GLU A 89 4.17 -7.55 -15.50
N LYS A 90 5.02 -8.36 -16.15
CA LYS A 90 5.17 -9.78 -15.87
C LYS A 90 5.52 -10.08 -14.41
N GLU A 91 6.30 -9.20 -13.77
CA GLU A 91 6.68 -9.36 -12.38
C GLU A 91 5.52 -8.96 -11.45
N CYS A 92 4.77 -7.92 -11.82
CA CYS A 92 3.54 -7.55 -11.12
C CYS A 92 2.51 -8.69 -11.14
N GLU A 93 2.35 -9.35 -12.31
CA GLU A 93 1.43 -10.49 -12.48
C GLU A 93 1.81 -11.70 -11.62
N ALA A 94 3.09 -11.86 -11.29
CA ALA A 94 3.58 -12.96 -10.47
C ALA A 94 3.37 -12.74 -8.95
N LEU A 95 3.02 -11.51 -8.54
CA LEU A 95 2.83 -11.13 -7.15
C LEU A 95 1.34 -10.95 -6.81
N ASP A 96 1.00 -11.22 -5.56
CA ASP A 96 -0.38 -11.16 -5.06
C ASP A 96 -0.88 -9.71 -4.92
N TRP A 97 0.04 -8.76 -4.65
CA TRP A 97 -0.30 -7.43 -4.17
C TRP A 97 0.69 -6.37 -4.67
N ILE A 98 0.20 -5.34 -5.34
CA ILE A 98 1.04 -4.24 -5.86
C ILE A 98 0.54 -2.91 -5.33
N ILE A 99 1.42 -2.19 -4.67
CA ILE A 99 1.23 -0.80 -4.28
C ILE A 99 1.90 0.08 -5.33
N GLY A 100 1.16 0.99 -5.93
CA GLY A 100 1.70 2.01 -6.82
C GLY A 100 1.93 3.30 -6.07
N SER A 101 3.19 3.72 -5.91
CA SER A 101 3.58 4.87 -5.10
C SER A 101 4.37 5.90 -5.89
N VAL A 102 4.16 7.18 -5.57
CA VAL A 102 5.00 8.26 -6.09
C VAL A 102 6.12 8.56 -5.11
N HIS A 103 7.36 8.22 -5.50
CA HIS A 103 8.57 8.57 -4.77
C HIS A 103 9.29 9.72 -5.47
N THR A 104 9.53 10.80 -4.76
CA THR A 104 10.12 12.03 -5.34
C THR A 104 11.58 11.87 -5.76
N GLU A 105 12.22 10.82 -5.33
CA GLU A 105 13.56 10.38 -5.74
C GLU A 105 13.58 9.78 -7.16
N ILE A 106 12.42 9.27 -7.62
CA ILE A 106 12.25 8.65 -8.94
C ILE A 106 11.50 9.60 -9.87
N LEU A 107 10.34 10.12 -9.42
CA LEU A 107 9.52 11.03 -10.21
C LEU A 107 9.39 12.39 -9.51
N HIS A 108 9.96 13.44 -10.11
CA HIS A 108 9.86 14.77 -9.55
C HIS A 108 8.43 15.33 -9.65
N SER A 109 8.03 16.10 -8.66
CA SER A 109 6.76 16.82 -8.68
C SER A 109 6.72 17.86 -9.81
N HIS A 110 5.53 18.03 -10.39
CA HIS A 110 5.24 19.02 -11.42
C HIS A 110 4.06 19.90 -10.98
N SER A 111 3.36 20.55 -11.94
CA SER A 111 2.12 21.26 -11.64
C SER A 111 1.04 20.30 -11.14
N MET A 112 0.06 20.84 -10.40
CA MET A 112 -1.07 20.04 -9.90
C MET A 112 -1.80 19.32 -11.04
N GLU A 113 -1.91 19.93 -12.20
CA GLU A 113 -2.55 19.32 -13.37
C GLU A 113 -1.79 18.09 -13.85
N VAL A 114 -0.47 18.19 -14.00
CA VAL A 114 0.39 17.07 -14.43
C VAL A 114 0.37 15.97 -13.39
N ASN A 115 0.54 16.30 -12.12
CA ASN A 115 0.46 15.33 -11.03
C ASN A 115 -0.89 14.63 -11.00
N THR A 116 -1.99 15.37 -11.23
CA THR A 116 -3.33 14.80 -11.28
C THR A 116 -3.44 13.79 -12.43
N GLU A 117 -3.03 14.16 -13.64
CA GLU A 117 -3.07 13.24 -14.78
C GLU A 117 -2.20 11.99 -14.55
N THR A 118 -1.05 12.14 -13.89
CA THR A 118 -0.21 10.99 -13.49
C THR A 118 -0.99 10.02 -12.59
N TYR A 119 -1.66 10.51 -11.56
CA TYR A 119 -2.48 9.65 -10.69
C TYR A 119 -3.68 9.03 -11.41
N LEU A 120 -4.29 9.74 -12.37
CA LEU A 120 -5.39 9.17 -13.17
C LEU A 120 -4.91 8.00 -14.02
N LYS A 121 -3.75 8.14 -14.67
CA LYS A 121 -3.14 7.09 -15.48
C LYS A 121 -2.65 5.92 -14.61
N LEU A 122 -2.04 6.20 -13.45
CA LEU A 122 -1.68 5.16 -12.50
C LEU A 122 -2.90 4.33 -12.09
N ALA A 123 -4.04 4.98 -11.86
CA ALA A 123 -5.27 4.28 -11.51
C ALA A 123 -5.77 3.35 -12.63
N GLU A 124 -5.48 3.65 -13.89
CA GLU A 124 -5.84 2.81 -15.05
C GLU A 124 -4.95 1.58 -15.18
N ASN A 125 -3.79 1.54 -14.53
CA ASN A 125 -2.90 0.39 -14.57
C ASN A 125 -3.56 -0.82 -13.86
N PRO A 126 -3.84 -1.91 -14.58
CA PRO A 126 -4.55 -3.07 -14.02
C PRO A 126 -3.73 -3.83 -12.96
N GLN A 127 -2.41 -3.66 -12.95
CA GLN A 127 -1.53 -4.34 -12.00
C GLN A 127 -1.58 -3.72 -10.59
N VAL A 128 -1.93 -2.44 -10.48
CA VAL A 128 -1.97 -1.71 -9.21
C VAL A 128 -3.22 -2.09 -8.41
N ASP A 129 -3.04 -2.48 -7.16
CA ASP A 129 -4.12 -2.75 -6.21
C ASP A 129 -4.39 -1.52 -5.31
N VAL A 130 -3.32 -0.83 -4.90
CA VAL A 130 -3.36 0.29 -3.95
C VAL A 130 -2.64 1.50 -4.51
N ILE A 131 -3.23 2.68 -4.31
CA ILE A 131 -2.52 3.96 -4.47
C ILE A 131 -1.87 4.29 -3.14
N GLY A 132 -0.54 4.12 -3.09
CA GLY A 132 0.28 4.27 -1.88
C GLY A 132 0.41 5.73 -1.47
N HIS A 133 0.43 5.99 -0.15
CA HIS A 133 0.67 7.27 0.55
C HIS A 133 0.46 8.57 -0.27
N CYS A 134 -0.65 8.65 -0.99
CA CYS A 134 -0.93 9.75 -1.93
C CYS A 134 -1.21 11.12 -1.27
N ALA A 135 -1.12 11.22 0.06
CA ALA A 135 -1.20 12.48 0.79
C ALA A 135 0.12 13.29 0.78
N ASN A 136 1.14 12.84 0.05
CA ASN A 136 2.46 13.46 0.01
C ASN A 136 2.38 14.94 -0.42
N VAL A 137 2.84 15.84 0.46
CA VAL A 137 2.83 17.31 0.23
C VAL A 137 3.71 17.74 -0.94
N LYS A 138 4.66 16.91 -1.35
CA LYS A 138 5.54 17.22 -2.48
C LYS A 138 4.93 16.84 -3.84
N PHE A 139 3.84 16.07 -3.86
CA PHE A 139 3.20 15.62 -5.09
C PHE A 139 1.68 15.80 -5.02
N LEU A 140 1.27 17.06 -4.84
CA LEU A 140 -0.15 17.42 -4.72
C LEU A 140 -0.89 17.22 -6.04
N PHE A 141 -2.13 16.73 -5.96
CA PHE A 141 -3.03 16.54 -7.08
C PHE A 141 -4.46 16.95 -6.70
N ASP A 142 -5.35 17.05 -7.67
CA ASP A 142 -6.79 17.24 -7.40
C ASP A 142 -7.37 15.98 -6.75
N TYR A 143 -7.46 16.01 -5.43
CA TYR A 143 -7.94 14.86 -4.65
C TYR A 143 -9.34 14.40 -5.06
N GLU A 144 -10.27 15.32 -5.35
CA GLU A 144 -11.62 14.92 -5.71
C GLU A 144 -11.66 14.19 -7.04
N LYS A 145 -10.94 14.70 -8.05
CA LYS A 145 -10.82 14.10 -9.38
C LYS A 145 -10.11 12.74 -9.30
N GLY A 146 -8.97 12.68 -8.61
CA GLY A 146 -8.18 11.46 -8.46
C GLY A 146 -8.95 10.37 -7.71
N LEU A 147 -9.52 10.68 -6.54
CA LEU A 147 -10.22 9.71 -5.71
C LEU A 147 -11.46 9.11 -6.41
N LYS A 148 -12.19 9.91 -7.20
CA LYS A 148 -13.29 9.40 -8.03
C LYS A 148 -12.78 8.40 -9.07
N LYS A 149 -11.65 8.70 -9.71
CA LYS A 149 -11.01 7.81 -10.68
C LYS A 149 -10.50 6.52 -10.02
N PHE A 150 -9.92 6.61 -8.82
CA PHE A 150 -9.48 5.43 -8.08
C PHE A 150 -10.65 4.49 -7.80
N LYS A 151 -11.79 5.03 -7.36
CA LYS A 151 -13.02 4.25 -7.18
C LYS A 151 -13.50 3.61 -8.48
N GLU A 152 -13.55 4.37 -9.58
CA GLU A 152 -13.96 3.90 -10.91
C GLU A 152 -13.11 2.71 -11.37
N CYS A 153 -11.79 2.79 -11.14
CA CYS A 153 -10.84 1.75 -11.50
C CYS A 153 -10.67 0.65 -10.43
N GLY A 154 -11.45 0.70 -9.34
CA GLY A 154 -11.41 -0.30 -8.27
C GLY A 154 -10.13 -0.28 -7.42
N LYS A 155 -9.41 0.86 -7.38
CA LYS A 155 -8.20 1.01 -6.59
C LYS A 155 -8.51 1.37 -5.15
N LEU A 156 -7.71 0.82 -4.22
CA LEU A 156 -7.75 1.17 -2.81
C LEU A 156 -6.91 2.43 -2.56
N VAL A 157 -7.39 3.27 -1.65
CA VAL A 157 -6.70 4.50 -1.23
C VAL A 157 -6.00 4.24 0.10
N GLU A 158 -4.71 4.40 0.15
CA GLU A 158 -3.96 4.14 1.37
C GLU A 158 -4.05 5.30 2.37
N ILE A 159 -4.37 4.96 3.61
CA ILE A 159 -4.15 5.77 4.81
C ILE A 159 -2.91 5.20 5.48
N ASN A 160 -1.79 5.83 5.26
CA ASN A 160 -0.46 5.32 5.60
C ASN A 160 0.01 5.93 6.92
N GLU A 161 0.22 5.08 7.92
CA GLU A 161 0.57 5.47 9.29
C GLU A 161 1.92 6.19 9.36
N SER A 162 2.92 5.72 8.61
CA SER A 162 4.26 6.32 8.58
C SER A 162 4.21 7.76 8.09
N THR A 163 3.51 7.99 6.98
CA THR A 163 3.49 9.30 6.32
C THR A 163 2.55 10.32 6.98
N ILE A 164 1.56 9.90 7.78
CA ILE A 164 0.73 10.82 8.59
C ILE A 164 1.60 11.69 9.50
N ARG A 165 2.68 11.12 10.02
CA ARG A 165 3.61 11.81 10.94
C ARG A 165 4.55 12.80 10.25
N TRP A 166 4.58 12.83 8.91
CA TRP A 166 5.37 13.80 8.19
C TRP A 166 4.76 15.20 8.29
N LYS A 167 5.64 16.21 8.27
CA LYS A 167 5.19 17.59 8.39
C LYS A 167 4.19 17.96 7.29
N ASN A 168 3.03 18.47 7.71
CA ASN A 168 1.94 18.94 6.85
C ASN A 168 1.16 17.90 6.06
N THR A 169 1.37 16.60 6.26
CA THR A 169 0.60 15.55 5.56
C THR A 169 -0.75 15.27 6.21
N GLU A 170 -0.90 15.46 7.52
CA GLU A 170 -2.15 15.17 8.23
C GLU A 170 -3.36 15.92 7.63
N SER A 171 -3.19 17.20 7.25
CA SER A 171 -4.26 17.99 6.62
C SER A 171 -4.73 17.37 5.29
N ASN A 172 -3.81 16.81 4.51
CA ASN A 172 -4.12 16.14 3.24
C ASN A 172 -4.88 14.84 3.50
N TYR A 173 -4.44 14.02 4.49
CA TYR A 173 -5.18 12.81 4.88
C TYR A 173 -6.60 13.14 5.38
N ARG A 174 -6.79 14.20 6.15
CA ARG A 174 -8.12 14.65 6.58
C ARG A 174 -9.03 14.96 5.39
N GLU A 175 -8.51 15.63 4.37
CA GLU A 175 -9.27 15.93 3.16
C GLU A 175 -9.56 14.67 2.33
N ILE A 176 -8.56 13.79 2.14
CA ILE A 176 -8.74 12.50 1.47
C ILE A 176 -9.79 11.65 2.19
N ILE A 177 -9.71 11.51 3.52
CA ILE A 177 -10.67 10.76 4.34
C ILE A 177 -12.07 11.36 4.20
N ARG A 178 -12.21 12.68 4.25
CA ARG A 178 -13.47 13.38 4.07
C ARG A 178 -14.11 13.07 2.71
N LEU A 179 -13.30 13.10 1.64
CA LEU A 179 -13.75 12.82 0.28
C LEU A 179 -14.06 11.32 0.11
N CYS A 180 -13.24 10.42 0.63
CA CYS A 180 -13.50 8.98 0.61
C CYS A 180 -14.82 8.65 1.33
N LYS A 181 -15.09 9.28 2.49
CA LYS A 181 -16.38 9.14 3.18
C LYS A 181 -17.54 9.65 2.33
N LYS A 182 -17.40 10.87 1.75
CA LYS A 182 -18.44 11.51 0.92
C LYS A 182 -18.83 10.65 -0.28
N TYR A 183 -17.86 10.02 -0.92
CA TYR A 183 -18.06 9.26 -2.15
C TYR A 183 -18.11 7.74 -1.94
N GLU A 184 -18.10 7.29 -0.69
CA GLU A 184 -18.05 5.86 -0.31
C GLU A 184 -16.91 5.12 -1.04
N ILE A 185 -15.71 5.69 -0.97
CA ILE A 185 -14.48 5.11 -1.54
C ILE A 185 -13.83 4.25 -0.47
N PRO A 186 -13.54 2.96 -0.72
CA PRO A 186 -12.83 2.14 0.25
C PRO A 186 -11.41 2.63 0.44
N VAL A 187 -10.97 2.62 1.70
CA VAL A 187 -9.59 2.90 2.10
C VAL A 187 -8.93 1.64 2.65
N ILE A 188 -7.62 1.60 2.58
CA ILE A 188 -6.81 0.59 3.26
C ILE A 188 -5.88 1.27 4.25
N VAL A 189 -5.73 0.70 5.44
CA VAL A 189 -4.88 1.26 6.50
C VAL A 189 -3.66 0.38 6.67
N ASN A 190 -2.48 0.92 6.41
CA ASN A 190 -1.23 0.19 6.49
C ASN A 190 -0.19 0.98 7.29
N THR A 191 0.82 0.27 7.75
CA THR A 191 1.87 0.88 8.57
C THR A 191 3.02 1.45 7.77
N ASP A 192 3.35 0.84 6.63
CA ASP A 192 4.61 1.11 5.91
C ASP A 192 5.81 0.88 6.85
N ALA A 193 5.75 -0.27 7.55
CA ALA A 193 6.69 -0.60 8.61
C ALA A 193 8.06 -0.99 8.05
N HIS A 194 9.09 -0.27 8.48
CA HIS A 194 10.51 -0.53 8.16
C HIS A 194 11.26 -1.22 9.31
N PHE A 195 10.57 -1.47 10.41
CA PHE A 195 11.09 -2.22 11.56
C PHE A 195 9.94 -2.95 12.25
N PHE A 196 10.19 -4.16 12.76
CA PHE A 196 9.14 -5.06 13.24
C PHE A 196 8.21 -4.43 14.29
N THR A 197 8.71 -3.54 15.16
CA THR A 197 7.87 -2.91 16.19
C THR A 197 6.74 -2.05 15.64
N ALA A 198 6.86 -1.57 14.39
CA ALA A 198 5.84 -0.76 13.74
C ALA A 198 4.74 -1.59 13.06
N VAL A 199 4.93 -2.90 12.83
CA VAL A 199 3.92 -3.77 12.20
C VAL A 199 2.59 -3.68 12.95
N GLY A 200 1.50 -3.36 12.26
CA GLY A 200 0.16 -3.24 12.83
C GLY A 200 -0.07 -2.06 13.78
N GLU A 201 0.89 -1.13 13.93
CA GLU A 201 0.75 0.09 14.71
C GLU A 201 0.10 1.19 13.86
N VAL A 202 -1.21 1.31 13.95
CA VAL A 202 -2.03 2.22 13.11
C VAL A 202 -2.82 3.24 13.91
N SER A 203 -2.29 3.69 15.04
CA SER A 203 -2.99 4.53 16.01
C SER A 203 -3.41 5.89 15.43
N GLU A 204 -2.55 6.54 14.64
CA GLU A 204 -2.85 7.85 14.07
C GLU A 204 -3.84 7.73 12.91
N SER A 205 -3.68 6.72 12.06
CA SER A 205 -4.61 6.42 10.98
C SER A 205 -6.03 6.16 11.54
N MET A 206 -6.12 5.34 12.58
CA MET A 206 -7.40 5.06 13.24
C MET A 206 -7.99 6.28 13.90
N ARG A 207 -7.18 7.11 14.57
CA ARG A 207 -7.63 8.39 15.15
C ARG A 207 -8.27 9.29 14.08
N LEU A 208 -7.62 9.46 12.93
CA LEU A 208 -8.15 10.31 11.85
C LEU A 208 -9.48 9.77 11.29
N LEU A 209 -9.58 8.45 11.10
CA LEU A 209 -10.81 7.81 10.63
C LEU A 209 -11.94 7.93 11.64
N GLU A 210 -11.67 7.75 12.94
CA GLU A 210 -12.65 7.89 14.02
C GLU A 210 -13.13 9.34 14.18
N GLU A 211 -12.22 10.32 14.18
CA GLU A 211 -12.57 11.74 14.21
C GLU A 211 -13.45 12.15 13.01
N ALA A 212 -13.22 11.57 11.84
CA ALA A 212 -14.06 11.78 10.66
C ALA A 212 -15.39 11.01 10.71
N GLY A 213 -15.58 10.09 11.66
CA GLY A 213 -16.71 9.15 11.69
C GLY A 213 -16.75 8.30 10.43
N PHE A 214 -15.59 7.80 9.99
CA PHE A 214 -15.46 7.00 8.76
C PHE A 214 -16.13 5.63 8.94
N PRO A 215 -16.91 5.13 7.97
CA PRO A 215 -17.58 3.84 8.12
C PRO A 215 -16.57 2.67 8.10
N GLU A 216 -16.58 1.82 9.12
CA GLU A 216 -15.69 0.65 9.22
C GLU A 216 -15.82 -0.30 8.02
N LYS A 217 -17.04 -0.45 7.47
CA LYS A 217 -17.27 -1.25 6.25
C LYS A 217 -16.47 -0.80 5.03
N LEU A 218 -15.97 0.44 5.02
CA LEU A 218 -15.13 1.01 3.96
C LEU A 218 -13.63 0.92 4.27
N VAL A 219 -13.23 0.41 5.45
CA VAL A 219 -11.85 0.08 5.75
C VAL A 219 -11.60 -1.34 5.23
N PHE A 220 -10.87 -1.45 4.12
CA PHE A 220 -10.76 -2.68 3.36
C PHE A 220 -10.14 -3.83 4.16
N ASN A 221 -9.02 -3.59 4.82
CA ASN A 221 -8.29 -4.60 5.60
C ASN A 221 -8.74 -4.71 7.06
N ALA A 222 -9.94 -4.22 7.40
CA ALA A 222 -10.63 -4.58 8.63
C ALA A 222 -11.34 -5.95 8.52
N ASP A 223 -11.43 -6.51 7.32
CA ASP A 223 -12.13 -7.76 7.02
C ASP A 223 -11.25 -8.68 6.17
N TRP A 224 -10.88 -9.84 6.72
CA TRP A 224 -10.03 -10.81 6.05
C TRP A 224 -10.68 -11.44 4.82
N ASP A 225 -11.98 -11.68 4.85
CA ASP A 225 -12.67 -12.32 3.72
C ASP A 225 -12.60 -11.43 2.48
N ARG A 226 -12.70 -10.10 2.64
CA ARG A 226 -12.52 -9.14 1.54
C ARG A 226 -11.10 -9.16 0.98
N VAL A 227 -10.09 -9.20 1.85
CA VAL A 227 -8.68 -9.28 1.43
C VAL A 227 -8.43 -10.58 0.66
N CYS A 228 -8.88 -11.70 1.23
CA CYS A 228 -8.77 -13.04 0.64
C CYS A 228 -9.47 -13.12 -0.72
N GLU A 229 -10.69 -12.61 -0.82
CA GLU A 229 -11.45 -12.59 -2.08
C GLU A 229 -10.75 -11.76 -3.17
N HIS A 230 -10.18 -10.60 -2.80
CA HIS A 230 -9.45 -9.75 -3.74
C HIS A 230 -8.23 -10.48 -4.32
N ILE A 231 -7.40 -11.08 -3.46
CA ILE A 231 -6.20 -11.84 -3.87
C ILE A 231 -6.60 -13.06 -4.72
N ASN A 232 -7.58 -13.82 -4.27
CA ASN A 232 -8.05 -15.00 -4.97
C ASN A 232 -8.66 -14.70 -6.36
N ARG A 233 -9.20 -13.51 -6.55
CA ARG A 233 -9.74 -13.06 -7.84
C ARG A 233 -8.63 -12.84 -8.87
N LYS A 234 -7.46 -12.38 -8.42
CA LYS A 234 -6.29 -12.10 -9.28
C LYS A 234 -5.56 -13.40 -9.69
N HIS A 235 -5.42 -14.34 -8.77
CA HIS A 235 -4.53 -15.50 -8.96
C HIS A 235 -5.23 -16.87 -8.85
N GLY A 236 -6.56 -16.90 -8.71
CA GLY A 236 -7.25 -18.12 -8.29
C GLY A 236 -7.13 -18.35 -6.78
N LYS A 237 -7.64 -19.47 -6.28
CA LYS A 237 -7.69 -19.74 -4.85
C LYS A 237 -6.28 -19.96 -4.28
N ILE A 238 -5.77 -18.98 -3.52
CA ILE A 238 -4.50 -19.04 -2.79
C ILE A 238 -4.73 -19.34 -1.31
N PHE A 239 -5.76 -18.73 -0.70
CA PHE A 239 -6.12 -18.87 0.72
C PHE A 239 -7.51 -19.46 0.91
#